data_fd18434e3407b2eb5cc46898028f8c05
#
_entry.id   fd18434e3407b2eb5cc46898028f8c05
#
_cell.length_a   1.000
_cell.length_b   1.000
_cell.length_c   1.000
_cell.angle_alpha   90.00
_cell.angle_beta   90.00
_cell.angle_gamma   90.00
#
_symmetry.space_group_name_H-M   'P 1'
#
loop_
_entity.id
_entity.type
_entity.pdbx_description
1 polymer ?
#
loop_
_entity_poly.entity_id
_entity_poly.type
_entity_poly.pdbx_seq_one_letter_code
_entity_poly.pdbx_strand_id
1 'polypeptide(L)'
;VQVELSNNILNIDVIEHPVINELIIIGEDSKKYKDQIIKIINSKEKNSYIKNNIAKDVDIIKQLYASLGFNFTEVITKVKKIDELNLDIIFEISKGEETKISKISFIGDKKIRDKRLKDIVASEEHKFWKVISRNTKFSKNLINMDKRLLTNYYKSIGYYDVQIKSSSAEIDGQNGDMEIIYSIDAGNRYIIKKIITNADP
;
A
#
# COMPACT_ATOMS: atom_id res chain seq x y z
N VAL A 1 26.39 -19.59 10.72
CA VAL A 1 27.49 -20.03 11.60
C VAL A 1 27.00 -21.26 12.33
N GLN A 2 27.65 -22.40 12.13
CA GLN A 2 27.46 -23.60 12.93
C GLN A 2 28.61 -23.70 13.92
N VAL A 3 28.32 -24.03 15.16
CA VAL A 3 29.31 -24.14 16.21
C VAL A 3 29.21 -25.53 16.82
N GLU A 4 30.28 -26.30 16.78
CA GLU A 4 30.36 -27.64 17.32
C GLU A 4 31.56 -27.77 18.23
N LEU A 5 31.34 -28.27 19.44
CA LEU A 5 32.39 -28.57 20.40
C LEU A 5 32.72 -30.06 20.36
N SER A 6 33.89 -30.42 19.85
CA SER A 6 34.37 -31.77 19.79
C SER A 6 35.79 -31.87 20.39
N ASN A 7 36.01 -32.77 21.34
CA ASN A 7 37.31 -32.98 22.00
C ASN A 7 37.97 -31.72 22.59
N ASN A 8 37.23 -30.84 23.24
CA ASN A 8 37.67 -29.53 23.71
C ASN A 8 38.13 -28.55 22.61
N ILE A 9 37.84 -28.84 21.34
CA ILE A 9 38.08 -27.95 20.20
C ILE A 9 36.76 -27.37 19.77
N LEU A 10 36.66 -26.05 19.73
CA LEU A 10 35.48 -25.35 19.21
C LEU A 10 35.65 -25.19 17.69
N ASN A 11 34.86 -25.95 16.92
CA ASN A 11 34.78 -25.79 15.46
C ASN A 11 33.70 -24.77 15.13
N ILE A 12 34.07 -23.72 14.40
CA ILE A 12 33.15 -22.69 13.94
C ILE A 12 33.15 -22.69 12.41
N ASP A 13 32.05 -23.17 11.84
CA ASP A 13 31.85 -23.12 10.40
C ASP A 13 31.12 -21.82 10.04
N VAL A 14 31.77 -21.00 9.24
CA VAL A 14 31.24 -19.71 8.78
C VAL A 14 30.94 -19.82 7.30
N ILE A 15 29.67 -19.66 6.94
CA ILE A 15 29.27 -19.49 5.54
C ILE A 15 29.24 -17.98 5.27
N GLU A 16 30.13 -17.52 4.42
CA GLU A 16 30.14 -16.13 3.97
C GLU A 16 29.04 -15.92 2.94
N HIS A 17 28.19 -14.90 3.17
CA HIS A 17 27.21 -14.46 2.19
C HIS A 17 27.84 -13.38 1.32
N PRO A 18 27.59 -13.38 -0.01
CA PRO A 18 28.05 -12.32 -0.87
C PRO A 18 27.57 -10.94 -0.39
N VAL A 19 28.36 -9.93 -0.62
CA VAL A 19 28.06 -8.54 -0.29
C VAL A 19 27.46 -7.84 -1.50
N ILE A 20 26.45 -7.01 -1.27
CA ILE A 20 25.85 -6.16 -2.29
C ILE A 20 26.83 -5.02 -2.59
N ASN A 21 27.41 -5.01 -3.78
CA ASN A 21 28.29 -3.95 -4.23
C ASN A 21 27.50 -2.70 -4.63
N GLU A 22 26.48 -2.85 -5.50
CA GLU A 22 25.67 -1.75 -5.99
C GLU A 22 24.18 -2.16 -6.08
N LEU A 23 23.28 -1.17 -5.81
CA LEU A 23 21.83 -1.28 -6.03
C LEU A 23 21.44 -0.42 -7.23
N ILE A 24 21.09 -1.08 -8.33
CA ILE A 24 20.76 -0.43 -9.59
C ILE A 24 19.25 -0.43 -9.81
N ILE A 25 18.67 0.74 -10.09
CA ILE A 25 17.23 0.89 -10.41
C ILE A 25 17.11 1.32 -11.86
N ILE A 26 16.42 0.48 -12.64
CA ILE A 26 16.12 0.70 -14.07
C ILE A 26 14.61 0.90 -14.25
N GLY A 27 14.20 1.73 -15.22
CA GLY A 27 12.78 1.99 -15.53
C GLY A 27 12.13 3.06 -14.65
N GLU A 28 12.90 3.71 -13.76
CA GLU A 28 12.49 4.93 -13.06
C GLU A 28 13.43 6.07 -13.41
N ASP A 29 12.89 7.15 -14.00
CA ASP A 29 13.69 8.30 -14.42
C ASP A 29 13.84 9.37 -13.34
N SER A 30 12.87 9.44 -12.42
CA SER A 30 12.86 10.42 -11.34
C SER A 30 13.89 10.09 -10.27
N LYS A 31 14.90 10.94 -10.11
CA LYS A 31 15.87 10.83 -9.04
C LYS A 31 15.21 10.77 -7.65
N LYS A 32 14.15 11.57 -7.44
CA LYS A 32 13.39 11.60 -6.20
C LYS A 32 12.85 10.21 -5.83
N TYR A 33 12.27 9.49 -6.81
CA TYR A 33 11.71 8.15 -6.55
C TYR A 33 12.80 7.10 -6.40
N LYS A 34 13.90 7.18 -7.16
CA LYS A 34 15.07 6.33 -6.94
C LYS A 34 15.60 6.45 -5.51
N ASP A 35 15.83 7.68 -5.05
CA ASP A 35 16.31 7.96 -3.69
C ASP A 35 15.32 7.47 -2.62
N GLN A 36 14.01 7.60 -2.89
CA GLN A 36 12.98 7.10 -1.99
C GLN A 36 12.98 5.57 -1.92
N ILE A 37 13.09 4.87 -3.04
CA ILE A 37 13.18 3.41 -3.10
C ILE A 37 14.38 2.94 -2.29
N ILE A 38 15.59 3.49 -2.54
CA ILE A 38 16.82 3.12 -1.81
C ILE A 38 16.67 3.32 -0.30
N LYS A 39 15.91 4.32 0.14
CA LYS A 39 15.66 4.58 1.57
C LYS A 39 14.76 3.53 2.21
N ILE A 40 13.70 3.09 1.53
CA ILE A 40 12.65 2.24 2.12
C ILE A 40 12.90 0.74 2.00
N ILE A 41 13.69 0.28 1.03
CA ILE A 41 14.04 -1.15 0.88
C ILE A 41 14.96 -1.62 2.01
N ASN A 42 14.94 -2.92 2.29
CA ASN A 42 15.76 -3.52 3.35
C ASN A 42 17.20 -3.73 2.90
N SER A 43 17.39 -4.08 1.64
CA SER A 43 18.73 -4.31 1.07
C SER A 43 19.48 -3.00 0.95
N LYS A 44 20.77 -3.02 1.33
CA LYS A 44 21.66 -1.85 1.26
C LYS A 44 22.99 -2.26 0.66
N GLU A 45 23.62 -1.33 -0.03
CA GLU A 45 25.00 -1.50 -0.50
C GLU A 45 25.92 -1.79 0.68
N LYS A 46 26.94 -2.61 0.44
CA LYS A 46 27.91 -3.08 1.42
C LYS A 46 27.35 -3.98 2.54
N ASN A 47 26.08 -4.37 2.47
CA ASN A 47 25.50 -5.35 3.35
C ASN A 47 25.45 -6.74 2.68
N SER A 48 25.32 -7.78 3.50
CA SER A 48 25.18 -9.16 3.01
C SER A 48 23.92 -9.34 2.16
N TYR A 49 24.05 -10.05 1.06
CA TYR A 49 22.93 -10.45 0.21
C TYR A 49 22.06 -11.48 0.92
N ILE A 50 20.81 -11.17 1.13
CA ILE A 50 19.79 -12.05 1.71
C ILE A 50 18.62 -12.15 0.74
N LYS A 51 18.43 -13.32 0.11
CA LYS A 51 17.38 -13.55 -0.89
C LYS A 51 15.98 -13.15 -0.41
N ASN A 52 15.65 -13.45 0.84
CA ASN A 52 14.34 -13.10 1.42
C ASN A 52 14.13 -11.58 1.54
N ASN A 53 15.21 -10.81 1.74
CA ASN A 53 15.11 -9.36 1.77
C ASN A 53 14.78 -8.80 0.38
N ILE A 54 15.36 -9.36 -0.67
CA ILE A 54 15.08 -8.95 -2.06
C ILE A 54 13.59 -9.17 -2.40
N ALA A 55 13.01 -10.29 -2.01
CA ALA A 55 11.57 -10.53 -2.23
C ALA A 55 10.70 -9.50 -1.51
N LYS A 56 11.03 -9.16 -0.26
CA LYS A 56 10.34 -8.11 0.50
C LYS A 56 10.53 -6.73 -0.13
N ASP A 57 11.71 -6.45 -0.66
CA ASP A 57 12.03 -5.18 -1.31
C ASP A 57 11.21 -4.99 -2.59
N VAL A 58 10.99 -6.07 -3.37
CA VAL A 58 10.06 -6.05 -4.51
C VAL A 58 8.66 -5.64 -4.07
N ASP A 59 8.15 -6.24 -2.97
CA ASP A 59 6.83 -5.90 -2.45
C ASP A 59 6.75 -4.45 -1.96
N ILE A 60 7.80 -3.96 -1.29
CA ILE A 60 7.90 -2.57 -0.83
C ILE A 60 7.86 -1.60 -2.02
N ILE A 61 8.62 -1.89 -3.09
CA ILE A 61 8.63 -1.07 -4.31
C ILE A 61 7.24 -1.07 -4.96
N LYS A 62 6.60 -2.24 -5.11
CA LYS A 62 5.23 -2.34 -5.65
C LYS A 62 4.23 -1.56 -4.81
N GLN A 63 4.32 -1.63 -3.47
CA GLN A 63 3.45 -0.86 -2.57
C GLN A 63 3.66 0.65 -2.70
N LEU A 64 4.91 1.12 -2.89
CA LEU A 64 5.20 2.51 -3.15
C LEU A 64 4.46 2.98 -4.42
N TYR A 65 4.61 2.28 -5.54
CA TYR A 65 3.95 2.64 -6.80
C TYR A 65 2.42 2.53 -6.72
N ALA A 66 1.90 1.50 -6.04
CA ALA A 66 0.46 1.40 -5.79
C ALA A 66 -0.08 2.58 -4.99
N SER A 67 0.69 3.13 -4.04
CA SER A 67 0.32 4.35 -3.30
C SER A 67 0.26 5.61 -4.18
N LEU A 68 0.98 5.59 -5.31
CA LEU A 68 0.99 6.65 -6.32
C LEU A 68 -0.07 6.45 -7.42
N GLY A 69 -0.83 5.33 -7.37
CA GLY A 69 -1.87 4.98 -8.34
C GLY A 69 -1.43 4.00 -9.43
N PHE A 70 -0.20 3.51 -9.40
CA PHE A 70 0.30 2.50 -10.36
C PHE A 70 0.15 1.10 -9.73
N ASN A 71 -1.05 0.52 -9.80
CA ASN A 71 -1.37 -0.72 -9.09
C ASN A 71 -0.88 -1.99 -9.81
N PHE A 72 -0.54 -1.89 -11.08
CA PHE A 72 -0.05 -2.99 -11.91
C PHE A 72 1.46 -2.89 -12.20
N THR A 73 2.20 -2.24 -11.30
CA THR A 73 3.66 -2.13 -11.43
C THR A 73 4.32 -3.50 -11.34
N GLU A 74 5.11 -3.83 -12.32
CA GLU A 74 5.97 -5.01 -12.32
C GLU A 74 7.38 -4.63 -11.88
N VAL A 75 7.99 -5.47 -11.05
CA VAL A 75 9.36 -5.33 -10.58
C VAL A 75 10.06 -6.65 -10.76
N ILE A 76 11.06 -6.67 -11.62
CA ILE A 76 11.91 -7.83 -11.88
C ILE A 76 13.27 -7.58 -11.24
N THR A 77 13.78 -8.59 -10.52
CA THR A 77 15.11 -8.50 -9.92
C THR A 77 16.11 -9.33 -10.68
N LYS A 78 17.27 -8.78 -10.94
CA LYS A 78 18.43 -9.49 -11.51
C LYS A 78 19.60 -9.37 -10.54
N VAL A 79 20.31 -10.48 -10.35
CA VAL A 79 21.54 -10.54 -9.55
C VAL A 79 22.69 -10.74 -10.51
N LYS A 80 23.60 -9.79 -10.56
CA LYS A 80 24.82 -9.86 -11.36
C LYS A 80 26.00 -10.13 -10.45
N LYS A 81 26.58 -11.32 -10.55
CA LYS A 81 27.81 -11.64 -9.83
C LYS A 81 28.98 -10.86 -10.43
N ILE A 82 29.77 -10.22 -9.59
CA ILE A 82 31.03 -9.55 -9.96
C ILE A 82 32.17 -10.52 -9.72
N ASP A 83 32.18 -11.14 -8.52
CA ASP A 83 33.14 -12.16 -8.09
C ASP A 83 32.45 -13.13 -7.09
N GLU A 84 33.26 -13.92 -6.35
CA GLU A 84 32.73 -14.89 -5.38
C GLU A 84 32.04 -14.25 -4.17
N LEU A 85 32.49 -13.05 -3.78
CA LEU A 85 32.03 -12.34 -2.57
C LEU A 85 31.19 -11.08 -2.87
N ASN A 86 31.12 -10.64 -4.12
CA ASN A 86 30.47 -9.40 -4.50
C ASN A 86 29.45 -9.60 -5.63
N LEU A 87 28.30 -8.93 -5.49
CA LEU A 87 27.26 -8.93 -6.50
C LEU A 87 26.53 -7.57 -6.58
N ASP A 88 26.00 -7.26 -7.75
CA ASP A 88 25.06 -6.15 -7.94
C ASP A 88 23.63 -6.68 -7.96
N ILE A 89 22.72 -5.88 -7.43
CA ILE A 89 21.27 -6.13 -7.52
C ILE A 89 20.67 -5.08 -8.43
N ILE A 90 19.91 -5.54 -9.43
CA ILE A 90 19.23 -4.70 -10.38
C ILE A 90 17.74 -4.87 -10.18
N PHE A 91 17.01 -3.79 -9.86
CA PHE A 91 15.55 -3.73 -9.86
C PHE A 91 15.10 -3.08 -11.17
N GLU A 92 14.50 -3.88 -12.05
CA GLU A 92 13.86 -3.38 -13.28
C GLU A 92 12.40 -3.11 -13.00
N ILE A 93 11.97 -1.87 -13.13
CA ILE A 93 10.63 -1.41 -12.79
C ILE A 93 9.88 -1.05 -14.07
N SER A 94 8.74 -1.69 -14.29
CA SER A 94 7.74 -1.30 -15.27
C SER A 94 6.51 -0.77 -14.53
N LYS A 95 6.32 0.54 -14.55
CA LYS A 95 5.23 1.18 -13.77
C LYS A 95 3.85 0.80 -14.25
N GLY A 96 3.70 0.56 -15.56
CA GLY A 96 2.38 0.43 -16.19
C GLY A 96 1.64 1.76 -16.24
N GLU A 97 0.33 1.69 -16.46
CA GLU A 97 -0.55 2.85 -16.49
C GLU A 97 -1.13 3.18 -15.11
N GLU A 98 -1.51 4.46 -14.91
CA GLU A 98 -2.20 4.88 -13.70
C GLU A 98 -3.61 4.28 -13.65
N THR A 99 -3.94 3.60 -12.57
CA THR A 99 -5.27 3.07 -12.31
C THR A 99 -6.21 4.19 -11.87
N LYS A 100 -7.28 4.43 -12.61
CA LYS A 100 -8.27 5.47 -12.31
C LYS A 100 -9.50 4.89 -11.63
N ILE A 101 -10.17 5.71 -10.84
CA ILE A 101 -11.46 5.40 -10.25
C ILE A 101 -12.53 5.83 -11.26
N SER A 102 -13.17 4.87 -11.94
CA SER A 102 -14.22 5.17 -12.89
C SER A 102 -15.59 5.27 -12.23
N LYS A 103 -15.82 4.54 -11.14
CA LYS A 103 -17.10 4.53 -10.43
C LYS A 103 -16.95 4.29 -8.93
N ILE A 104 -17.80 4.95 -8.15
CA ILE A 104 -17.93 4.75 -6.71
C ILE A 104 -19.37 4.38 -6.40
N SER A 105 -19.56 3.19 -5.82
CA SER A 105 -20.86 2.61 -5.49
C SER A 105 -20.98 2.37 -3.98
N PHE A 106 -22.21 2.51 -3.47
CA PHE A 106 -22.55 2.24 -2.07
C PHE A 106 -23.68 1.23 -2.02
N ILE A 107 -23.49 0.13 -1.31
CA ILE A 107 -24.47 -0.97 -1.16
C ILE A 107 -24.74 -1.28 0.32
N GLY A 108 -25.74 -2.10 0.59
CA GLY A 108 -26.11 -2.53 1.94
C GLY A 108 -27.12 -1.61 2.63
N ASP A 109 -27.26 -1.76 3.95
CA ASP A 109 -28.18 -0.96 4.79
C ASP A 109 -27.55 0.38 5.18
N LYS A 110 -27.48 1.29 4.22
CA LYS A 110 -26.70 2.54 4.32
C LYS A 110 -27.44 3.72 4.95
N LYS A 111 -28.79 3.66 5.09
CA LYS A 111 -29.64 4.73 5.67
C LYS A 111 -29.47 6.14 5.06
N ILE A 112 -28.40 6.40 4.33
CA ILE A 112 -28.01 7.69 3.75
C ILE A 112 -28.01 7.56 2.22
N ARG A 113 -28.42 8.62 1.52
CA ARG A 113 -28.45 8.65 0.04
C ARG A 113 -27.02 8.68 -0.54
N ASP A 114 -26.80 7.99 -1.64
CA ASP A 114 -25.50 7.88 -2.32
C ASP A 114 -24.88 9.22 -2.64
N LYS A 115 -25.68 10.20 -3.07
CA LYS A 115 -25.19 11.56 -3.34
C LYS A 115 -24.48 12.14 -2.11
N ARG A 116 -25.10 11.98 -0.92
CA ARG A 116 -24.49 12.48 0.32
C ARG A 116 -23.22 11.71 0.70
N LEU A 117 -23.21 10.39 0.50
CA LEU A 117 -22.04 9.56 0.76
C LEU A 117 -20.87 9.92 -0.18
N LYS A 118 -21.17 10.22 -1.46
CA LYS A 118 -20.17 10.74 -2.41
C LYS A 118 -19.56 12.08 -1.99
N ASP A 119 -20.32 12.94 -1.31
CA ASP A 119 -19.82 14.22 -0.80
C ASP A 119 -18.90 14.06 0.43
N ILE A 120 -18.91 12.88 1.09
CA ILE A 120 -18.16 12.60 2.31
C ILE A 120 -16.82 11.94 2.00
N VAL A 121 -16.77 11.05 1.02
CA VAL A 121 -15.54 10.37 0.61
C VAL A 121 -14.56 11.35 -0.05
N ALA A 122 -13.27 11.08 0.13
CA ALA A 122 -12.24 11.86 -0.54
C ALA A 122 -12.00 11.39 -1.98
N SER A 123 -12.30 10.12 -2.28
CA SER A 123 -12.20 9.58 -3.64
C SER A 123 -13.17 10.27 -4.59
N GLU A 124 -12.71 10.51 -5.81
CA GLU A 124 -13.50 11.10 -6.89
C GLU A 124 -13.50 10.20 -8.12
N GLU A 125 -14.66 10.10 -8.77
CA GLU A 125 -14.76 9.44 -10.07
C GLU A 125 -13.98 10.25 -11.13
N HIS A 126 -13.14 9.59 -11.89
CA HIS A 126 -12.44 10.19 -13.02
C HIS A 126 -13.47 10.60 -14.11
N LYS A 127 -13.42 11.85 -14.50
CA LYS A 127 -14.24 12.40 -15.61
C LYS A 127 -13.31 13.12 -16.56
N PHE A 128 -13.50 12.93 -17.88
CA PHE A 128 -12.59 13.48 -18.89
C PHE A 128 -12.44 15.02 -18.85
N TRP A 129 -13.41 15.73 -18.24
CA TRP A 129 -13.35 17.19 -18.05
C TRP A 129 -12.74 17.63 -16.70
N LYS A 130 -12.48 16.69 -15.77
CA LYS A 130 -11.83 16.95 -14.47
C LYS A 130 -10.34 16.60 -14.52
N VAL A 131 -9.54 17.38 -15.24
CA VAL A 131 -8.11 17.09 -15.45
C VAL A 131 -7.24 17.31 -14.20
N ILE A 132 -7.72 18.04 -13.20
CA ILE A 132 -6.88 18.55 -12.09
C ILE A 132 -7.05 17.79 -10.76
N SER A 133 -8.01 16.87 -10.62
CA SER A 133 -8.21 16.18 -9.35
C SER A 133 -7.20 15.06 -9.12
N ARG A 134 -6.48 15.12 -8.00
CA ARG A 134 -5.52 14.08 -7.58
C ARG A 134 -6.21 12.83 -6.98
N ASN A 135 -7.47 12.95 -6.57
CA ASN A 135 -8.19 11.90 -5.85
C ASN A 135 -8.95 10.95 -6.79
N THR A 136 -8.70 11.04 -8.10
CA THR A 136 -9.25 10.14 -9.13
C THR A 136 -8.40 8.90 -9.34
N LYS A 137 -7.22 8.81 -8.71
CA LYS A 137 -6.33 7.65 -8.80
C LYS A 137 -6.68 6.64 -7.73
N PHE A 138 -6.82 5.39 -8.14
CA PHE A 138 -7.09 4.30 -7.20
C PHE A 138 -5.87 4.02 -6.32
N SER A 139 -6.05 4.10 -4.99
CA SER A 139 -5.03 3.66 -4.04
C SER A 139 -5.65 3.15 -2.74
N LYS A 140 -5.01 2.15 -2.12
CA LYS A 140 -5.47 1.60 -0.82
C LYS A 140 -5.51 2.66 0.28
N ASN A 141 -4.60 3.62 0.26
CA ASN A 141 -4.55 4.70 1.24
C ASN A 141 -5.78 5.60 1.13
N LEU A 142 -6.18 5.94 -0.10
CA LEU A 142 -7.36 6.75 -0.36
C LEU A 142 -8.65 6.02 0.08
N ILE A 143 -8.77 4.73 -0.23
CA ILE A 143 -9.89 3.90 0.22
C ILE A 143 -9.97 3.81 1.76
N ASN A 144 -8.84 3.65 2.43
CA ASN A 144 -8.82 3.63 3.90
C ASN A 144 -9.19 4.99 4.51
N MET A 145 -8.82 6.09 3.86
CA MET A 145 -9.26 7.43 4.24
C MET A 145 -10.78 7.55 4.09
N ASP A 146 -11.36 7.12 2.98
CA ASP A 146 -12.80 7.14 2.75
C ASP A 146 -13.57 6.35 3.80
N LYS A 147 -13.10 5.15 4.13
CA LYS A 147 -13.73 4.34 5.20
C LYS A 147 -13.73 5.07 6.53
N ARG A 148 -12.65 5.78 6.88
CA ARG A 148 -12.59 6.59 8.10
C ARG A 148 -13.56 7.77 8.05
N LEU A 149 -13.62 8.47 6.92
CA LEU A 149 -14.53 9.61 6.73
C LEU A 149 -15.99 9.17 6.85
N LEU A 150 -16.36 8.10 6.17
CA LEU A 150 -17.69 7.51 6.26
C LEU A 150 -18.00 7.07 7.69
N THR A 151 -17.11 6.33 8.34
CA THR A 151 -17.30 5.87 9.74
C THR A 151 -17.51 7.06 10.69
N ASN A 152 -16.68 8.09 10.59
CA ASN A 152 -16.81 9.28 11.41
C ASN A 152 -18.13 10.01 11.16
N TYR A 153 -18.54 10.12 9.92
CA TYR A 153 -19.83 10.73 9.57
C TYR A 153 -21.00 9.97 10.18
N TYR A 154 -21.05 8.64 10.00
CA TYR A 154 -22.13 7.81 10.58
C TYR A 154 -22.17 7.93 12.10
N LYS A 155 -21.02 7.88 12.77
CA LYS A 155 -20.94 8.07 14.22
C LYS A 155 -21.41 9.46 14.66
N SER A 156 -21.10 10.51 13.89
CA SER A 156 -21.52 11.89 14.20
C SER A 156 -23.04 12.09 14.14
N ILE A 157 -23.75 11.22 13.41
CA ILE A 157 -25.23 11.26 13.30
C ILE A 157 -25.91 10.16 14.09
N GLY A 158 -25.17 9.47 14.97
CA GLY A 158 -25.68 8.54 15.96
C GLY A 158 -25.61 7.06 15.60
N TYR A 159 -25.01 6.66 14.48
CA TYR A 159 -24.82 5.26 14.10
C TYR A 159 -23.45 4.78 14.58
N TYR A 160 -23.35 4.39 15.86
CA TYR A 160 -22.07 4.04 16.49
C TYR A 160 -21.54 2.66 16.08
N ASP A 161 -22.42 1.74 15.74
CA ASP A 161 -22.07 0.36 15.36
C ASP A 161 -21.83 0.18 13.87
N VAL A 162 -21.75 1.27 13.11
CA VAL A 162 -21.55 1.22 11.67
C VAL A 162 -20.35 0.38 11.28
N GLN A 163 -20.55 -0.53 10.34
CA GLN A 163 -19.51 -1.32 9.72
C GLN A 163 -19.40 -0.96 8.25
N ILE A 164 -18.18 -0.65 7.80
CA ILE A 164 -17.90 -0.29 6.42
C ILE A 164 -16.78 -1.18 5.89
N LYS A 165 -17.12 -1.96 4.87
CA LYS A 165 -16.19 -2.77 4.09
C LYS A 165 -16.02 -2.13 2.71
N SER A 166 -14.88 -2.35 2.09
CA SER A 166 -14.63 -1.91 0.70
C SER A 166 -14.17 -3.10 -0.12
N SER A 167 -14.62 -3.15 -1.34
CA SER A 167 -14.09 -4.00 -2.40
C SER A 167 -13.80 -3.15 -3.63
N SER A 168 -12.99 -3.65 -4.53
CA SER A 168 -12.71 -3.02 -5.82
C SER A 168 -12.75 -4.09 -6.89
N ALA A 169 -13.27 -3.71 -8.05
CA ALA A 169 -13.31 -4.56 -9.23
C ALA A 169 -12.79 -3.76 -10.42
N GLU A 170 -12.05 -4.41 -11.29
CA GLU A 170 -11.67 -3.85 -12.57
C GLU A 170 -12.90 -3.84 -13.49
N ILE A 171 -13.20 -2.69 -14.10
CA ILE A 171 -14.38 -2.55 -14.96
C ILE A 171 -14.05 -2.92 -16.39
N ASP A 172 -12.85 -2.54 -16.84
CA ASP A 172 -12.40 -2.78 -18.20
C ASP A 172 -10.94 -3.24 -18.19
N GLY A 173 -10.71 -4.49 -18.60
CA GLY A 173 -9.38 -5.11 -18.62
C GLY A 173 -8.38 -4.46 -19.61
N GLN A 174 -8.79 -3.45 -20.38
CA GLN A 174 -7.91 -2.74 -21.31
C GLN A 174 -7.35 -1.43 -20.74
N ASN A 175 -8.07 -0.77 -19.84
CA ASN A 175 -7.70 0.56 -19.35
C ASN A 175 -7.29 0.59 -17.87
N GLY A 176 -7.37 -0.53 -17.16
CA GLY A 176 -7.05 -0.59 -15.73
C GLY A 176 -7.99 0.24 -14.84
N ASP A 177 -9.16 0.62 -15.35
CA ASP A 177 -10.13 1.42 -14.60
C ASP A 177 -10.83 0.59 -13.53
N MET A 178 -11.01 1.16 -12.34
CA MET A 178 -11.53 0.46 -11.16
C MET A 178 -12.85 1.03 -10.68
N GLU A 179 -13.79 0.16 -10.31
CA GLU A 179 -14.93 0.51 -9.46
C GLU A 179 -14.60 0.27 -8.00
N ILE A 180 -14.91 1.23 -7.12
CA ILE A 180 -14.86 1.07 -5.68
C ILE A 180 -16.28 0.85 -5.17
N ILE A 181 -16.49 -0.21 -4.40
CA ILE A 181 -17.77 -0.55 -3.79
C ILE A 181 -17.63 -0.49 -2.27
N TYR A 182 -18.37 0.40 -1.63
CA TYR A 182 -18.49 0.47 -0.17
C TYR A 182 -19.75 -0.26 0.26
N SER A 183 -19.59 -1.39 0.98
CA SER A 183 -20.68 -2.10 1.63
C SER A 183 -20.85 -1.55 3.05
N ILE A 184 -22.00 -0.97 3.33
CA ILE A 184 -22.29 -0.27 4.57
C ILE A 184 -23.39 -1.02 5.31
N ASP A 185 -23.14 -1.35 6.57
CA ASP A 185 -24.14 -1.75 7.55
C ASP A 185 -24.16 -0.64 8.63
N ALA A 186 -25.17 0.20 8.57
CA ALA A 186 -25.27 1.35 9.47
C ALA A 186 -25.60 0.94 10.92
N GLY A 187 -26.22 -0.22 11.10
CA GLY A 187 -26.71 -0.65 12.42
C GLY A 187 -27.82 0.23 12.99
N ASN A 188 -27.91 0.27 14.33
CA ASN A 188 -28.92 1.06 15.02
C ASN A 188 -28.49 2.50 15.27
N ARG A 189 -29.46 3.41 15.27
CA ARG A 189 -29.21 4.80 15.63
C ARG A 189 -29.40 5.00 17.13
N TYR A 190 -28.38 5.54 17.80
CA TYR A 190 -28.37 5.84 19.22
C TYR A 190 -28.62 7.33 19.48
N ILE A 191 -29.33 7.62 20.56
CA ILE A 191 -29.59 8.99 21.02
C ILE A 191 -29.10 9.07 22.47
N ILE A 192 -28.25 10.05 22.78
CA ILE A 192 -27.79 10.32 24.14
C ILE A 192 -28.97 10.90 24.93
N LYS A 193 -29.45 10.18 25.94
CA LYS A 193 -30.57 10.65 26.79
C LYS A 193 -30.09 11.47 27.98
N LYS A 194 -28.90 11.20 28.51
CA LYS A 194 -28.38 11.88 29.71
C LYS A 194 -26.85 11.85 29.72
N ILE A 195 -26.24 12.96 30.08
CA ILE A 195 -24.81 13.07 30.38
C ILE A 195 -24.70 13.42 31.86
N ILE A 196 -23.93 12.66 32.63
CA ILE A 196 -23.65 12.93 34.04
C ILE A 196 -22.15 13.20 34.14
N THR A 197 -21.79 14.38 34.64
CA THR A 197 -20.42 14.73 34.97
C THR A 197 -20.26 14.66 36.48
N ASN A 198 -19.39 13.76 36.98
CA ASN A 198 -18.96 13.78 38.37
C ASN A 198 -17.71 14.67 38.41
N ALA A 199 -17.83 15.85 39.05
CA ALA A 199 -16.66 16.61 39.44
C ALA A 199 -16.30 16.14 40.86
N ASP A 200 -15.06 15.68 41.06
CA ASP A 200 -14.54 15.52 42.41
C ASP A 200 -14.41 16.90 43.06
N PRO A 201 -14.75 17.04 44.35
CA PRO A 201 -14.73 18.33 45.02
C PRO A 201 -13.33 18.90 45.17
#